data_e8c52f20dab050d524c86f8f69da4c09
#
_entry.id   e8c52f20dab050d524c86f8f69da4c09
#
_cell.length_a   1.000
_cell.length_b   1.000
_cell.length_c   1.000
_cell.angle_alpha   90.00
_cell.angle_beta   90.00
_cell.angle_gamma   90.00
#
_symmetry.space_group_name_H-M   'P 1'
#
loop_
_entity.id
_entity.type
_entity.pdbx_description
1 polymer ?
#
loop_
_entity_poly.entity_id
_entity_poly.type
_entity_poly.pdbx_seq_one_letter_code
_entity_poly.pdbx_strand_id
1 'polypeptide(L)'
;MTDAIIREDELQILINSLDEVHITYPLYPADILVARPEGIGFRIELPASRETFQDWLSGYGPMAGELPAYGDLQECMFASGIARYANQAAFEAMLQSYSQLKKAVFFGMDTNLFYHGFASNNPEINPSSYLIVDTVRDEITYAINRKYPAKMIAELTAQAPAYREFIGELENKRMKRSRKAAYLALKEYRTIRDRATEIASPGTHTHLSEENDRNIVRALRKFEEERYALPVLLTADIYMADLCMAEGVEYFYFDRPYVLEATTCTAPAFRRLLFNLAAVFGFVQCNGATIFGEYGGKGNDLDVLKVRFEDETAYHEFIRELEICRQLQTLGIPR
;
A
#
# COMPACT_ATOMS: atom_id res chain seq x y z
N MET A 1 -6.53 5.66 28.85
CA MET A 1 -6.32 5.12 27.48
C MET A 1 -5.80 3.70 27.59
N THR A 2 -6.44 2.77 26.92
CA THR A 2 -6.14 1.33 26.98
C THR A 2 -5.76 0.85 25.58
N ASP A 3 -4.69 0.05 25.50
CA ASP A 3 -4.13 -0.43 24.23
C ASP A 3 -4.51 -1.89 23.99
N ALA A 4 -4.93 -2.24 22.78
CA ALA A 4 -5.14 -3.61 22.30
C ALA A 4 -4.16 -3.93 21.16
N ILE A 5 -3.61 -5.14 21.16
CA ILE A 5 -2.76 -5.63 20.06
C ILE A 5 -3.57 -6.60 19.24
N ILE A 6 -3.69 -6.30 17.95
CA ILE A 6 -4.52 -7.05 17.01
C ILE A 6 -3.77 -7.35 15.71
N ARG A 7 -4.30 -8.31 14.95
CA ARG A 7 -3.88 -8.59 13.58
C ARG A 7 -4.76 -7.86 12.56
N GLU A 8 -4.31 -7.79 11.31
CA GLU A 8 -5.05 -7.14 10.22
C GLU A 8 -6.50 -7.66 10.09
N ASP A 9 -6.70 -8.97 10.20
CA ASP A 9 -8.03 -9.60 10.07
C ASP A 9 -8.96 -9.26 11.25
N GLU A 10 -8.41 -8.95 12.43
CA GLU A 10 -9.16 -8.56 13.63
C GLU A 10 -9.66 -7.10 13.59
N LEU A 11 -9.15 -6.27 12.66
CA LEU A 11 -9.73 -4.94 12.38
C LEU A 11 -11.22 -5.00 11.99
N GLN A 12 -11.66 -6.14 11.41
CA GLN A 12 -13.07 -6.28 11.04
C GLN A 12 -14.01 -6.19 12.26
N ILE A 13 -13.55 -6.59 13.44
CA ILE A 13 -14.33 -6.49 14.68
C ILE A 13 -14.58 -5.02 15.04
N LEU A 14 -13.53 -4.19 14.94
CA LEU A 14 -13.66 -2.76 15.17
C LEU A 14 -14.59 -2.11 14.14
N ILE A 15 -14.43 -2.44 12.86
CA ILE A 15 -15.25 -1.89 11.78
C ILE A 15 -16.73 -2.27 11.96
N ASN A 16 -17.01 -3.50 12.36
CA ASN A 16 -18.38 -3.99 12.55
C ASN A 16 -19.10 -3.36 13.76
N SER A 17 -18.37 -2.78 14.70
CA SER A 17 -18.97 -2.08 15.86
C SER A 17 -19.40 -0.64 15.54
N LEU A 18 -19.16 -0.16 14.30
CA LEU A 18 -19.41 1.23 13.90
C LEU A 18 -20.50 1.31 12.84
N ASP A 19 -21.46 2.21 13.03
CA ASP A 19 -22.50 2.52 12.04
C ASP A 19 -21.95 3.32 10.85
N GLU A 20 -21.00 4.19 11.13
CA GLU A 20 -20.30 5.03 10.16
C GLU A 20 -18.84 5.17 10.59
N VAL A 21 -17.93 4.98 9.66
CA VAL A 21 -16.48 5.00 9.92
C VAL A 21 -15.89 6.31 9.43
N HIS A 22 -15.41 7.13 10.36
CA HIS A 22 -14.69 8.37 10.11
C HIS A 22 -13.20 8.14 10.29
N ILE A 23 -12.42 8.31 9.22
CA ILE A 23 -10.97 8.17 9.27
C ILE A 23 -10.33 9.55 9.18
N THR A 24 -9.60 9.92 10.23
CA THR A 24 -8.83 11.15 10.32
C THR A 24 -7.33 10.85 10.51
N TYR A 25 -6.52 11.82 10.21
CA TYR A 25 -5.14 11.86 10.65
C TYR A 25 -5.01 12.93 11.73
N PRO A 26 -4.54 12.63 12.96
CA PRO A 26 -4.62 13.57 14.07
C PRO A 26 -4.02 14.96 13.83
N LEU A 27 -3.03 15.06 12.91
CA LEU A 27 -2.43 16.35 12.56
C LEU A 27 -3.20 17.11 11.46
N TYR A 28 -4.33 16.59 10.98
CA TYR A 28 -5.17 17.24 9.97
C TYR A 28 -6.52 17.67 10.57
N PRO A 29 -7.11 18.77 10.09
CA PRO A 29 -8.27 19.37 10.74
C PRO A 29 -9.61 18.69 10.40
N ALA A 30 -9.65 17.73 9.48
CA ALA A 30 -10.88 17.10 9.00
C ALA A 30 -10.70 15.65 8.58
N ASP A 31 -11.83 15.00 8.29
CA ASP A 31 -11.87 13.63 7.80
C ASP A 31 -11.15 13.49 6.46
N ILE A 32 -10.33 12.45 6.36
CA ILE A 32 -9.69 12.02 5.10
C ILE A 32 -10.66 11.17 4.30
N LEU A 33 -11.40 10.31 5.01
CA LEU A 33 -12.30 9.33 4.42
C LEU A 33 -13.46 9.08 5.38
N VAL A 34 -14.67 8.92 4.79
CA VAL A 34 -15.86 8.46 5.49
C VAL A 34 -16.37 7.21 4.80
N ALA A 35 -16.68 6.17 5.56
CA ALA A 35 -17.24 4.94 5.02
C ALA A 35 -18.54 4.56 5.73
N ARG A 36 -19.56 4.21 4.94
CA ARG A 36 -20.87 3.79 5.43
C ARG A 36 -21.15 2.36 4.97
N PRO A 37 -21.72 1.49 5.81
CA PRO A 37 -22.17 0.19 5.38
C PRO A 37 -23.15 0.31 4.20
N GLU A 38 -22.91 -0.45 3.14
CA GLU A 38 -23.79 -0.53 1.97
C GLU A 38 -23.84 -1.97 1.44
N GLY A 39 -24.99 -2.62 1.59
CA GLY A 39 -25.14 -4.03 1.23
C GLY A 39 -24.24 -4.93 2.08
N ILE A 40 -23.34 -5.68 1.43
CA ILE A 40 -22.35 -6.55 2.07
C ILE A 40 -20.97 -5.90 2.18
N GLY A 41 -20.86 -4.60 1.93
CA GLY A 41 -19.61 -3.86 1.92
C GLY A 41 -19.78 -2.45 2.46
N PHE A 42 -19.02 -1.54 1.89
CA PHE A 42 -18.97 -0.13 2.30
C PHE A 42 -19.01 0.80 1.09
N ARG A 43 -19.72 1.91 1.25
CA ARG A 43 -19.59 3.08 0.39
C ARG A 43 -18.55 4.02 1.01
N ILE A 44 -17.55 4.41 0.23
CA ILE A 44 -16.47 5.29 0.63
C ILE A 44 -16.67 6.67 0.01
N GLU A 45 -16.59 7.69 0.82
CA GLU A 45 -16.56 9.09 0.43
C GLU A 45 -15.20 9.70 0.82
N LEU A 46 -14.67 10.58 -0.02
CA LEU A 46 -13.38 11.23 0.17
C LEU A 46 -13.59 12.74 0.29
N PRO A 47 -13.86 13.24 1.50
CA PRO A 47 -14.09 14.68 1.73
C PRO A 47 -12.85 15.52 1.47
N ALA A 48 -11.64 14.95 1.63
CA ALA A 48 -10.37 15.62 1.40
C ALA A 48 -9.88 15.44 -0.03
N SER A 49 -9.83 16.54 -0.80
CA SER A 49 -9.27 16.56 -2.15
C SER A 49 -7.72 16.61 -2.13
N ARG A 50 -7.10 16.51 -3.31
CA ARG A 50 -5.66 16.71 -3.48
C ARG A 50 -5.22 18.10 -3.01
N GLU A 51 -6.00 19.12 -3.34
CA GLU A 51 -5.76 20.51 -2.95
C GLU A 51 -5.87 20.65 -1.42
N THR A 52 -6.88 20.02 -0.81
CA THR A 52 -7.06 20.00 0.64
C THR A 52 -5.82 19.43 1.36
N PHE A 53 -5.29 18.30 0.87
CA PHE A 53 -4.04 17.74 1.41
C PHE A 53 -2.85 18.69 1.25
N GLN A 54 -2.73 19.37 0.11
CA GLN A 54 -1.66 20.35 -0.12
C GLN A 54 -1.74 21.53 0.84
N ASP A 55 -2.96 22.03 1.08
CA ASP A 55 -3.20 23.11 2.04
C ASP A 55 -2.80 22.70 3.46
N TRP A 56 -3.21 21.49 3.91
CA TRP A 56 -2.82 20.97 5.21
C TRP A 56 -1.29 20.84 5.36
N LEU A 57 -0.63 20.31 4.33
CA LEU A 57 0.81 20.09 4.34
C LEU A 57 1.59 21.40 4.34
N SER A 58 1.07 22.48 3.75
CA SER A 58 1.75 23.76 3.62
C SER A 58 2.18 24.36 4.97
N GLY A 59 1.40 24.08 6.05
CA GLY A 59 1.69 24.51 7.42
C GLY A 59 2.91 23.83 8.08
N TYR A 60 3.42 22.73 7.50
CA TYR A 60 4.48 21.92 8.11
C TYR A 60 5.88 22.13 7.51
N GLY A 61 6.03 23.04 6.53
CA GLY A 61 7.33 23.39 5.95
C GLY A 61 8.15 22.16 5.51
N PRO A 62 9.43 22.05 5.91
CA PRO A 62 10.30 20.94 5.53
C PRO A 62 9.80 19.56 5.99
N MET A 63 8.94 19.50 7.02
CA MET A 63 8.41 18.25 7.56
C MET A 63 7.21 17.71 6.78
N ALA A 64 6.63 18.51 5.88
CA ALA A 64 5.51 18.10 5.03
C ALA A 64 5.77 16.78 4.28
N GLY A 65 7.03 16.53 3.87
CA GLY A 65 7.44 15.30 3.20
C GLY A 65 7.25 14.03 4.04
N GLU A 66 7.20 14.14 5.37
CA GLU A 66 7.01 13.01 6.28
C GLU A 66 5.54 12.79 6.69
N LEU A 67 4.68 13.77 6.41
CA LEU A 67 3.24 13.65 6.67
C LEU A 67 2.52 12.99 5.49
N PRO A 68 1.38 12.33 5.72
CA PRO A 68 0.61 11.70 4.66
C PRO A 68 0.19 12.71 3.58
N ALA A 69 0.40 12.35 2.32
CA ALA A 69 -0.05 13.12 1.17
C ALA A 69 -1.22 12.42 0.46
N TYR A 70 -1.91 13.13 -0.42
CA TYR A 70 -2.98 12.55 -1.24
C TYR A 70 -2.50 11.35 -2.07
N GLY A 71 -1.26 11.38 -2.56
CA GLY A 71 -0.65 10.25 -3.26
C GLY A 71 -0.50 9.00 -2.37
N ASP A 72 -0.24 9.17 -1.07
CA ASP A 72 -0.17 8.05 -0.12
C ASP A 72 -1.56 7.41 0.10
N LEU A 73 -2.63 8.24 0.15
CA LEU A 73 -4.01 7.75 0.17
C LEU A 73 -4.34 6.97 -1.12
N GLN A 74 -3.97 7.51 -2.30
CA GLN A 74 -4.18 6.83 -3.57
C GLN A 74 -3.50 5.46 -3.60
N GLU A 75 -2.24 5.36 -3.21
CA GLU A 75 -1.51 4.09 -3.15
C GLU A 75 -2.16 3.09 -2.19
N CYS A 76 -2.64 3.54 -1.01
CA CYS A 76 -3.38 2.68 -0.09
C CYS A 76 -4.69 2.16 -0.71
N MET A 77 -5.40 2.99 -1.47
CA MET A 77 -6.63 2.58 -2.15
C MET A 77 -6.36 1.60 -3.30
N PHE A 78 -5.29 1.80 -4.09
CA PHE A 78 -4.85 0.84 -5.09
C PHE A 78 -4.46 -0.49 -4.45
N ALA A 79 -3.57 -0.46 -3.44
CA ALA A 79 -3.11 -1.67 -2.76
C ALA A 79 -4.23 -2.46 -2.06
N SER A 80 -5.35 -1.80 -1.77
CA SER A 80 -6.55 -2.46 -1.20
C SER A 80 -7.50 -3.01 -2.26
N GLY A 81 -7.26 -2.74 -3.56
CA GLY A 81 -8.12 -3.12 -4.66
C GLY A 81 -9.39 -2.28 -4.79
N ILE A 82 -9.45 -1.12 -4.15
CA ILE A 82 -10.59 -0.20 -4.19
C ILE A 82 -10.47 0.77 -5.37
N ALA A 83 -9.30 1.41 -5.53
CA ALA A 83 -9.02 2.21 -6.71
C ALA A 83 -8.61 1.31 -7.88
N ARG A 84 -9.03 1.70 -9.08
CA ARG A 84 -8.69 1.03 -10.34
C ARG A 84 -8.05 2.03 -11.31
N TYR A 85 -7.25 1.51 -12.23
CA TYR A 85 -6.70 2.31 -13.32
C TYR A 85 -7.80 2.71 -14.30
N ALA A 86 -7.70 3.90 -14.89
CA ALA A 86 -8.69 4.39 -15.82
C ALA A 86 -8.82 3.50 -17.06
N ASN A 87 -7.75 2.83 -17.46
CA ASN A 87 -7.69 1.93 -18.60
C ASN A 87 -7.67 0.43 -18.23
N GLN A 88 -8.19 0.06 -17.07
CA GLN A 88 -8.22 -1.35 -16.60
C GLN A 88 -8.91 -2.30 -17.62
N ALA A 89 -10.01 -1.87 -18.24
CA ALA A 89 -10.71 -2.67 -19.25
C ALA A 89 -9.85 -2.94 -20.50
N ALA A 90 -8.98 -1.99 -20.90
CA ALA A 90 -8.04 -2.19 -21.99
C ALA A 90 -6.97 -3.22 -21.64
N PHE A 91 -6.51 -3.24 -20.38
CA PHE A 91 -5.60 -4.26 -19.88
C PHE A 91 -6.22 -5.65 -19.91
N GLU A 92 -7.46 -5.80 -19.45
CA GLU A 92 -8.18 -7.08 -19.48
C GLU A 92 -8.36 -7.60 -20.93
N ALA A 93 -8.67 -6.71 -21.87
CA ALA A 93 -8.75 -7.06 -23.30
C ALA A 93 -7.39 -7.49 -23.87
N MET A 94 -6.29 -6.83 -23.45
CA MET A 94 -4.94 -7.23 -23.82
C MET A 94 -4.59 -8.63 -23.30
N LEU A 95 -4.89 -8.95 -22.03
CA LEU A 95 -4.68 -10.29 -21.47
C LEU A 95 -5.42 -11.36 -22.26
N GLN A 96 -6.66 -11.10 -22.65
CA GLN A 96 -7.44 -12.02 -23.50
C GLN A 96 -6.76 -12.25 -24.85
N SER A 97 -6.24 -11.21 -25.49
CA SER A 97 -5.51 -11.34 -26.77
C SER A 97 -4.22 -12.16 -26.62
N TYR A 98 -3.50 -11.94 -25.54
CA TYR A 98 -2.26 -12.68 -25.26
C TYR A 98 -2.50 -14.17 -24.94
N SER A 99 -3.63 -14.52 -24.38
CA SER A 99 -4.00 -15.93 -24.16
C SER A 99 -4.10 -16.76 -25.44
N GLN A 100 -4.24 -16.11 -26.61
CA GLN A 100 -4.32 -16.75 -27.93
C GLN A 100 -2.95 -16.89 -28.61
N LEU A 101 -1.89 -16.33 -28.03
CA LEU A 101 -0.55 -16.41 -28.61
C LEU A 101 0.06 -17.80 -28.39
N LYS A 102 0.82 -18.28 -29.39
CA LYS A 102 1.63 -19.50 -29.25
C LYS A 102 2.91 -19.28 -28.43
N LYS A 103 3.35 -18.02 -28.29
CA LYS A 103 4.52 -17.62 -27.51
C LYS A 103 4.10 -17.44 -26.06
N ALA A 104 4.87 -17.94 -25.12
CA ALA A 104 4.61 -17.72 -23.69
C ALA A 104 4.75 -16.24 -23.37
N VAL A 105 3.76 -15.67 -22.67
CA VAL A 105 3.77 -14.26 -22.25
C VAL A 105 4.16 -14.18 -20.79
N PHE A 106 5.07 -13.26 -20.49
CA PHE A 106 5.53 -12.96 -19.14
C PHE A 106 5.37 -11.47 -18.85
N PHE A 107 5.06 -11.13 -17.59
CA PHE A 107 4.78 -9.76 -17.16
C PHE A 107 5.86 -9.28 -16.18
N GLY A 108 6.72 -8.37 -16.63
CA GLY A 108 7.59 -7.59 -15.75
C GLY A 108 6.80 -6.47 -15.09
N MET A 109 7.03 -6.19 -13.83
CA MET A 109 6.41 -5.06 -13.13
C MET A 109 7.47 -4.05 -12.72
N ASP A 110 7.17 -2.76 -12.92
CA ASP A 110 7.95 -1.69 -12.31
C ASP A 110 7.70 -1.61 -10.79
N THR A 111 8.55 -0.87 -10.08
CA THR A 111 8.46 -0.72 -8.63
C THR A 111 7.14 -0.09 -8.18
N ASN A 112 6.53 0.80 -8.99
CA ASN A 112 5.27 1.46 -8.66
C ASN A 112 4.11 0.47 -8.54
N LEU A 113 4.07 -0.55 -9.40
CA LEU A 113 3.00 -1.55 -9.36
C LEU A 113 3.06 -2.43 -8.10
N PHE A 114 4.24 -2.63 -7.51
CA PHE A 114 4.35 -3.27 -6.21
C PHE A 114 3.73 -2.42 -5.09
N TYR A 115 3.89 -1.09 -5.14
CA TYR A 115 3.20 -0.18 -4.21
C TYR A 115 1.68 -0.18 -4.39
N HIS A 116 1.19 -0.49 -5.57
CA HIS A 116 -0.24 -0.56 -5.88
C HIS A 116 -0.87 -1.93 -5.59
N GLY A 117 -0.10 -2.93 -5.13
CA GLY A 117 -0.61 -4.28 -4.88
C GLY A 117 -1.16 -4.96 -6.15
N PHE A 118 -0.50 -4.72 -7.29
CA PHE A 118 -1.02 -5.07 -8.60
C PHE A 118 -1.29 -6.57 -8.75
N ALA A 119 -0.36 -7.44 -8.39
CA ALA A 119 -0.51 -8.87 -8.56
C ALA A 119 -1.59 -9.45 -7.63
N SER A 120 -1.71 -8.92 -6.41
CA SER A 120 -2.77 -9.31 -5.47
C SER A 120 -4.17 -8.92 -5.94
N ASN A 121 -4.28 -7.86 -6.75
CA ASN A 121 -5.55 -7.35 -7.27
C ASN A 121 -5.89 -7.86 -8.68
N ASN A 122 -4.97 -8.60 -9.34
CA ASN A 122 -5.18 -9.20 -10.67
C ASN A 122 -4.91 -10.72 -10.60
N PRO A 123 -5.75 -11.48 -9.86
CA PRO A 123 -5.54 -12.92 -9.63
C PRO A 123 -5.67 -13.78 -10.89
N GLU A 124 -6.18 -13.24 -11.99
CA GLU A 124 -6.26 -13.88 -13.30
C GLU A 124 -4.88 -14.10 -13.94
N ILE A 125 -3.85 -13.34 -13.53
CA ILE A 125 -2.48 -13.56 -13.98
C ILE A 125 -1.84 -14.64 -13.11
N ASN A 126 -1.41 -15.74 -13.75
CA ASN A 126 -0.71 -16.79 -13.01
C ASN A 126 0.60 -16.21 -12.41
N PRO A 127 0.85 -16.38 -11.11
CA PRO A 127 2.08 -15.91 -10.49
C PRO A 127 3.38 -16.38 -11.15
N SER A 128 3.39 -17.55 -11.81
CA SER A 128 4.55 -18.02 -12.58
C SER A 128 4.81 -17.25 -13.88
N SER A 129 3.85 -16.43 -14.30
CA SER A 129 4.01 -15.56 -15.47
C SER A 129 4.61 -14.19 -15.10
N TYR A 130 4.87 -13.89 -13.84
CA TYR A 130 5.57 -12.66 -13.47
C TYR A 130 7.07 -12.80 -13.60
N LEU A 131 7.71 -11.70 -14.06
CA LEU A 131 9.16 -11.51 -14.04
C LEU A 131 9.50 -10.46 -12.98
N ILE A 132 10.46 -10.79 -12.12
CA ILE A 132 10.99 -9.85 -11.14
C ILE A 132 12.43 -9.53 -11.54
N VAL A 133 12.66 -8.28 -11.96
CA VAL A 133 14.03 -7.83 -12.21
C VAL A 133 14.71 -7.57 -10.86
N ASP A 134 15.95 -8.02 -10.70
CA ASP A 134 16.71 -7.85 -9.45
C ASP A 134 16.82 -6.38 -9.01
N THR A 135 16.91 -5.45 -9.96
CA THR A 135 16.87 -3.99 -9.69
C THR A 135 15.62 -3.57 -8.91
N VAL A 136 14.43 -4.08 -9.27
CA VAL A 136 13.17 -3.78 -8.56
C VAL A 136 13.20 -4.33 -7.14
N ARG A 137 13.67 -5.59 -6.96
CA ARG A 137 13.87 -6.20 -5.64
C ARG A 137 14.79 -5.34 -4.77
N ASP A 138 15.92 -4.91 -5.34
CA ASP A 138 16.94 -4.14 -4.63
C ASP A 138 16.42 -2.74 -4.23
N GLU A 139 15.63 -2.08 -5.08
CA GLU A 139 14.96 -0.81 -4.75
C GLU A 139 14.01 -0.95 -3.55
N ILE A 140 13.16 -1.97 -3.58
CA ILE A 140 12.24 -2.26 -2.46
C ILE A 140 13.04 -2.52 -1.19
N THR A 141 14.06 -3.38 -1.25
CA THR A 141 14.86 -3.77 -0.09
C THR A 141 15.67 -2.60 0.49
N TYR A 142 16.20 -1.74 -0.38
CA TYR A 142 16.93 -0.55 0.06
C TYR A 142 16.03 0.46 0.78
N ALA A 143 14.79 0.59 0.33
CA ALA A 143 13.86 1.58 0.86
C ALA A 143 13.36 1.28 2.29
N ILE A 144 13.32 0.01 2.74
CA ILE A 144 12.60 -0.40 3.97
C ILE A 144 13.29 -0.04 5.30
N ASN A 145 14.55 0.38 5.31
CA ASN A 145 15.37 0.44 6.53
C ASN A 145 15.60 1.84 7.11
N ARG A 146 14.98 2.89 6.57
CA ARG A 146 15.16 4.26 7.07
C ARG A 146 14.23 4.53 8.25
N LYS A 147 14.81 4.91 9.40
CA LYS A 147 14.08 5.25 10.62
C LYS A 147 14.15 6.75 10.91
N TYR A 148 13.14 7.22 11.66
CA TYR A 148 13.13 8.60 12.14
C TYR A 148 14.32 8.86 13.05
N PRO A 149 15.18 9.85 12.73
CA PRO A 149 16.15 10.34 13.68
C PRO A 149 15.46 11.16 14.78
N ALA A 150 15.98 11.13 16.00
CA ALA A 150 15.40 11.85 17.15
C ALA A 150 15.21 13.36 16.89
N LYS A 151 16.12 13.98 16.11
CA LYS A 151 16.02 15.39 15.71
C LYS A 151 14.72 15.66 14.94
N MET A 152 14.34 14.80 13.99
CA MET A 152 13.12 14.96 13.20
C MET A 152 11.87 14.81 14.05
N ILE A 153 11.86 13.87 15.00
CA ILE A 153 10.75 13.72 15.97
C ILE A 153 10.63 14.98 16.84
N ALA A 154 11.73 15.55 17.29
CA ALA A 154 11.72 16.81 18.06
C ALA A 154 11.17 17.99 17.22
N GLU A 155 11.55 18.10 15.96
CA GLU A 155 11.06 19.13 15.04
C GLU A 155 9.55 19.00 14.78
N LEU A 156 9.06 17.77 14.50
CA LEU A 156 7.62 17.49 14.35
C LEU A 156 6.85 17.85 15.63
N THR A 157 7.39 17.47 16.79
CA THR A 157 6.76 17.76 18.09
C THR A 157 6.72 19.27 18.37
N ALA A 158 7.74 20.02 17.97
CA ALA A 158 7.76 21.46 18.11
C ALA A 158 6.72 22.16 17.23
N GLN A 159 6.46 21.62 16.03
CA GLN A 159 5.44 22.15 15.11
C GLN A 159 4.01 21.78 15.53
N ALA A 160 3.82 20.63 16.15
CA ALA A 160 2.51 20.12 16.56
C ALA A 160 2.50 19.62 18.01
N PRO A 161 2.73 20.51 19.00
CA PRO A 161 2.92 20.12 20.42
C PRO A 161 1.69 19.43 21.03
N ALA A 162 0.49 19.75 20.55
CA ALA A 162 -0.75 19.09 21.00
C ALA A 162 -0.79 17.60 20.67
N TYR A 163 -0.01 17.16 19.68
CA TYR A 163 0.03 15.77 19.21
C TYR A 163 1.32 15.05 19.60
N ARG A 164 2.04 15.58 20.59
CA ARG A 164 3.33 15.04 21.08
C ARG A 164 3.27 13.53 21.35
N GLU A 165 2.19 13.05 21.92
CA GLU A 165 2.02 11.63 22.24
C GLU A 165 2.00 10.76 20.99
N PHE A 166 1.23 11.15 19.97
CA PHE A 166 1.16 10.43 18.68
C PHE A 166 2.49 10.47 17.93
N ILE A 167 3.13 11.64 17.89
CA ILE A 167 4.44 11.83 17.25
C ILE A 167 5.51 10.99 17.97
N GLY A 168 5.44 10.89 19.29
CA GLY A 168 6.34 10.08 20.10
C GLY A 168 6.29 8.58 19.75
N GLU A 169 5.11 8.07 19.34
CA GLU A 169 4.98 6.68 18.88
C GLU A 169 5.77 6.39 17.60
N LEU A 170 6.15 7.41 16.82
CA LEU A 170 6.99 7.26 15.64
C LEU A 170 8.48 7.13 15.96
N GLU A 171 8.88 7.39 17.20
CA GLU A 171 10.29 7.30 17.60
C GLU A 171 10.84 5.88 17.35
N ASN A 172 12.01 5.82 16.70
CA ASN A 172 12.64 4.57 16.24
C ASN A 172 11.83 3.74 15.23
N LYS A 173 10.68 4.23 14.75
CA LYS A 173 9.89 3.61 13.67
C LYS A 173 10.42 4.03 12.31
N ARG A 174 9.97 3.31 11.27
CA ARG A 174 10.34 3.64 9.89
C ARG A 174 9.77 5.00 9.48
N MET A 175 10.56 5.75 8.69
CA MET A 175 10.09 6.95 7.99
C MET A 175 9.00 6.59 6.98
N LYS A 176 8.18 7.56 6.59
CA LYS A 176 7.03 7.35 5.67
C LYS A 176 7.38 6.53 4.43
N ARG A 177 8.45 6.90 3.71
CA ARG A 177 8.90 6.15 2.52
C ARG A 177 9.24 4.68 2.84
N SER A 178 9.87 4.44 3.97
CA SER A 178 10.23 3.07 4.38
C SER A 178 9.02 2.26 4.84
N ARG A 179 8.03 2.88 5.46
CA ARG A 179 6.75 2.23 5.75
C ARG A 179 6.04 1.80 4.46
N LYS A 180 5.92 2.69 3.48
CA LYS A 180 5.34 2.36 2.17
C LYS A 180 6.06 1.16 1.55
N ALA A 181 7.39 1.20 1.50
CA ALA A 181 8.16 0.09 0.94
C ALA A 181 7.95 -1.23 1.70
N ALA A 182 7.87 -1.20 3.03
CA ALA A 182 7.70 -2.40 3.83
C ALA A 182 6.29 -2.98 3.76
N TYR A 183 5.26 -2.13 3.86
CA TYR A 183 3.87 -2.58 4.02
C TYR A 183 3.11 -2.72 2.71
N LEU A 184 3.48 -2.00 1.67
CA LEU A 184 2.87 -2.15 0.35
C LEU A 184 3.78 -2.98 -0.56
N ALA A 185 4.95 -2.46 -0.96
CA ALA A 185 5.77 -3.11 -1.98
C ALA A 185 6.38 -4.44 -1.54
N LEU A 186 6.94 -4.53 -0.34
CA LEU A 186 7.53 -5.79 0.16
C LEU A 186 6.46 -6.86 0.42
N LYS A 187 5.28 -6.46 0.92
CA LYS A 187 4.15 -7.38 1.11
C LYS A 187 3.75 -7.99 -0.23
N GLU A 188 3.59 -7.16 -1.25
CA GLU A 188 3.26 -7.56 -2.61
C GLU A 188 4.35 -8.44 -3.24
N TYR A 189 5.61 -8.05 -3.13
CA TYR A 189 6.75 -8.86 -3.59
C TYR A 189 6.72 -10.27 -2.99
N ARG A 190 6.45 -10.41 -1.69
CA ARG A 190 6.37 -11.72 -1.01
C ARG A 190 5.24 -12.60 -1.54
N THR A 191 4.17 -12.01 -2.07
CA THR A 191 3.03 -12.75 -2.61
C THR A 191 3.40 -13.53 -3.87
N ILE A 192 4.31 -13.00 -4.69
CA ILE A 192 4.64 -13.58 -6.00
C ILE A 192 6.03 -14.22 -6.08
N ARG A 193 7.00 -13.78 -5.24
CA ARG A 193 8.44 -14.13 -5.38
C ARG A 193 8.72 -15.63 -5.50
N ASP A 194 7.99 -16.46 -4.74
CA ASP A 194 8.27 -17.91 -4.68
C ASP A 194 7.82 -18.65 -5.97
N ARG A 195 7.04 -18.00 -6.82
CA ARG A 195 6.52 -18.54 -8.09
C ARG A 195 6.94 -17.74 -9.31
N ALA A 196 7.27 -16.48 -9.16
CA ALA A 196 7.75 -15.62 -10.23
C ALA A 196 9.16 -16.03 -10.68
N THR A 197 9.52 -15.68 -11.93
CA THR A 197 10.88 -15.86 -12.43
C THR A 197 11.70 -14.60 -12.12
N GLU A 198 12.77 -14.75 -11.35
CA GLU A 198 13.73 -13.67 -11.14
C GLU A 198 14.71 -13.59 -12.30
N ILE A 199 14.95 -12.40 -12.82
CA ILE A 199 15.89 -12.13 -13.92
C ILE A 199 16.92 -11.08 -13.51
N ALA A 200 18.17 -11.29 -13.94
CA ALA A 200 19.26 -10.37 -13.65
C ALA A 200 19.26 -9.18 -14.62
N SER A 201 19.41 -7.99 -14.09
CA SER A 201 19.67 -6.80 -14.88
C SER A 201 21.11 -6.81 -15.44
N PRO A 202 21.37 -6.17 -16.59
CA PRO A 202 22.70 -6.08 -17.16
C PRO A 202 23.66 -5.14 -16.41
N GLY A 203 23.14 -4.32 -15.48
CA GLY A 203 23.89 -3.39 -14.65
C GLY A 203 23.65 -3.61 -13.17
N THR A 204 24.47 -2.97 -12.34
CA THR A 204 24.25 -2.96 -10.88
C THR A 204 23.25 -1.87 -10.49
N HIS A 205 22.48 -2.13 -9.43
CA HIS A 205 21.62 -1.12 -8.84
C HIS A 205 22.42 0.14 -8.44
N THR A 206 21.97 1.29 -8.89
CA THR A 206 22.60 2.60 -8.61
C THR A 206 21.68 3.49 -7.80
N HIS A 207 22.21 4.65 -7.36
CA HIS A 207 21.38 5.69 -6.73
C HIS A 207 20.62 6.54 -7.77
N LEU A 208 20.88 6.34 -9.06
CA LEU A 208 20.25 7.07 -10.16
C LEU A 208 19.02 6.28 -10.63
N SER A 209 17.86 6.84 -10.43
CA SER A 209 16.57 6.23 -10.83
C SER A 209 16.55 5.88 -12.31
N GLU A 210 16.92 6.85 -13.17
CA GLU A 210 16.91 6.66 -14.63
C GLU A 210 17.79 5.51 -15.14
N GLU A 211 18.90 5.23 -14.46
CA GLU A 211 19.77 4.10 -14.82
C GLU A 211 19.14 2.77 -14.40
N ASN A 212 18.49 2.74 -13.25
CA ASN A 212 17.74 1.58 -12.78
C ASN A 212 16.59 1.25 -13.74
N ASP A 213 15.84 2.27 -14.18
CA ASP A 213 14.74 2.12 -15.13
C ASP A 213 15.21 1.50 -16.46
N ARG A 214 16.33 2.01 -16.99
CA ARG A 214 16.97 1.43 -18.20
C ARG A 214 17.41 -0.02 -17.99
N ASN A 215 17.94 -0.35 -16.82
CA ASN A 215 18.36 -1.70 -16.49
C ASN A 215 17.18 -2.67 -16.44
N ILE A 216 16.01 -2.22 -15.94
CA ILE A 216 14.79 -3.02 -15.96
C ILE A 216 14.37 -3.34 -17.39
N VAL A 217 14.27 -2.34 -18.26
CA VAL A 217 13.86 -2.54 -19.67
C VAL A 217 14.84 -3.45 -20.41
N ARG A 218 16.15 -3.24 -20.23
CA ARG A 218 17.20 -4.08 -20.86
C ARG A 218 17.19 -5.52 -20.36
N ALA A 219 16.85 -5.76 -19.09
CA ALA A 219 16.70 -7.11 -18.56
C ALA A 219 15.56 -7.86 -19.26
N LEU A 220 14.42 -7.20 -19.51
CA LEU A 220 13.31 -7.79 -20.26
C LEU A 220 13.68 -8.06 -21.71
N ARG A 221 14.33 -7.13 -22.38
CA ARG A 221 14.82 -7.34 -23.75
C ARG A 221 15.77 -8.54 -23.85
N LYS A 222 16.74 -8.62 -22.94
CA LYS A 222 17.65 -9.77 -22.87
C LYS A 222 16.90 -11.09 -22.65
N PHE A 223 15.90 -11.09 -21.78
CA PHE A 223 15.06 -12.26 -21.54
C PHE A 223 14.33 -12.70 -22.83
N GLU A 224 13.84 -11.77 -23.66
CA GLU A 224 13.22 -12.07 -24.94
C GLU A 224 14.22 -12.67 -25.95
N GLU A 225 15.43 -12.13 -26.01
CA GLU A 225 16.50 -12.61 -26.90
C GLU A 225 16.95 -14.01 -26.54
N GLU A 226 16.97 -14.36 -25.25
CA GLU A 226 17.44 -15.66 -24.75
C GLU A 226 16.34 -16.75 -24.74
N ARG A 227 15.07 -16.37 -24.85
CA ARG A 227 13.93 -17.31 -24.71
C ARG A 227 12.86 -17.07 -25.76
N TYR A 228 12.19 -18.14 -26.19
CA TYR A 228 10.99 -18.02 -27.01
C TYR A 228 9.79 -17.59 -26.16
N ALA A 229 9.86 -16.36 -25.64
CA ALA A 229 8.86 -15.77 -24.75
C ALA A 229 8.65 -14.30 -25.09
N LEU A 230 7.49 -13.76 -24.76
CA LEU A 230 7.14 -12.35 -24.91
C LEU A 230 7.10 -11.70 -23.50
N PRO A 231 8.14 -10.99 -23.08
CA PRO A 231 8.06 -10.17 -21.89
C PRO A 231 7.28 -8.88 -22.18
N VAL A 232 6.38 -8.53 -21.31
CA VAL A 232 5.59 -7.30 -21.34
C VAL A 232 5.86 -6.52 -20.06
N LEU A 233 6.37 -5.30 -20.16
CA LEU A 233 6.51 -4.46 -18.99
C LEU A 233 5.16 -3.85 -18.63
N LEU A 234 4.74 -4.06 -17.39
CA LEU A 234 3.59 -3.40 -16.78
C LEU A 234 4.09 -2.19 -15.98
N THR A 235 3.62 -1.00 -16.28
CA THR A 235 4.08 0.22 -15.61
C THR A 235 2.98 1.27 -15.48
N ALA A 236 3.05 2.08 -14.42
CA ALA A 236 2.26 3.29 -14.25
C ALA A 236 3.13 4.57 -14.36
N ASP A 237 4.34 4.44 -14.90
CA ASP A 237 5.27 5.54 -15.16
C ASP A 237 5.42 5.74 -16.66
N ILE A 238 5.10 6.94 -17.13
CA ILE A 238 5.19 7.30 -18.55
C ILE A 238 6.63 7.25 -19.07
N TYR A 239 7.61 7.60 -18.24
CA TYR A 239 9.01 7.52 -18.61
C TYR A 239 9.46 6.08 -18.88
N MET A 240 8.99 5.11 -18.08
CA MET A 240 9.23 3.70 -18.32
C MET A 240 8.59 3.21 -19.64
N ALA A 241 7.39 3.71 -19.96
CA ALA A 241 6.73 3.40 -21.23
C ALA A 241 7.53 3.94 -22.41
N ASP A 242 8.05 5.18 -22.32
CA ASP A 242 8.92 5.79 -23.36
C ASP A 242 10.23 5.00 -23.54
N LEU A 243 10.83 4.52 -22.45
CA LEU A 243 12.02 3.67 -22.51
C LEU A 243 11.73 2.32 -23.21
N CYS A 244 10.61 1.69 -22.91
CA CYS A 244 10.19 0.44 -23.58
C CYS A 244 10.00 0.68 -25.08
N MET A 245 9.36 1.75 -25.47
CA MET A 245 9.19 2.14 -26.89
C MET A 245 10.54 2.31 -27.58
N ALA A 246 11.49 3.00 -26.95
CA ALA A 246 12.83 3.26 -27.49
C ALA A 246 13.66 1.98 -27.63
N GLU A 247 13.55 1.04 -26.69
CA GLU A 247 14.30 -0.23 -26.66
C GLU A 247 13.56 -1.38 -27.39
N GLY A 248 12.31 -1.15 -27.88
CA GLY A 248 11.53 -2.15 -28.61
C GLY A 248 11.01 -3.28 -27.71
N VAL A 249 10.73 -2.98 -26.45
CA VAL A 249 10.14 -3.93 -25.47
C VAL A 249 8.64 -3.69 -25.42
N GLU A 250 7.86 -4.78 -25.43
CA GLU A 250 6.40 -4.70 -25.28
C GLU A 250 6.04 -4.20 -23.88
N TYR A 251 5.02 -3.32 -23.79
CA TYR A 251 4.61 -2.76 -22.51
C TYR A 251 3.12 -2.46 -22.46
N PHE A 252 2.59 -2.34 -21.24
CA PHE A 252 1.29 -1.75 -20.96
C PHE A 252 1.43 -0.63 -19.94
N TYR A 253 1.02 0.58 -20.33
CA TYR A 253 0.99 1.74 -19.46
C TYR A 253 -0.37 1.85 -18.77
N PHE A 254 -0.36 1.87 -17.43
CA PHE A 254 -1.53 2.06 -16.61
C PHE A 254 -1.78 3.53 -16.31
N ASP A 255 -2.94 4.02 -16.72
CA ASP A 255 -3.36 5.39 -16.47
C ASP A 255 -3.97 5.51 -15.06
N ARG A 256 -3.29 6.25 -14.18
CA ARG A 256 -3.77 6.51 -12.83
C ARG A 256 -4.80 7.63 -12.83
N PRO A 257 -5.99 7.44 -12.24
CA PRO A 257 -6.97 8.51 -12.13
C PRO A 257 -6.37 9.67 -11.32
N TYR A 258 -6.50 10.88 -11.85
CA TYR A 258 -6.03 12.08 -11.17
C TYR A 258 -6.79 12.34 -9.86
N VAL A 259 -8.07 12.09 -9.86
CA VAL A 259 -9.00 12.21 -8.72
C VAL A 259 -9.56 10.84 -8.39
N LEU A 260 -9.59 10.52 -7.09
CA LEU A 260 -10.34 9.37 -6.59
C LEU A 260 -11.80 9.79 -6.40
N GLU A 261 -12.72 8.98 -6.89
CA GLU A 261 -14.15 9.20 -6.72
C GLU A 261 -14.71 8.38 -5.56
N ALA A 262 -15.88 8.79 -5.07
CA ALA A 262 -16.66 7.99 -4.14
C ALA A 262 -16.96 6.63 -4.78
N THR A 263 -16.74 5.55 -4.05
CA THR A 263 -16.86 4.20 -4.59
C THR A 263 -17.39 3.23 -3.56
N THR A 264 -17.88 2.09 -4.03
CA THR A 264 -18.25 0.97 -3.16
C THR A 264 -17.15 -0.09 -3.15
N CYS A 265 -16.99 -0.76 -2.02
CA CYS A 265 -16.00 -1.83 -1.88
C CYS A 265 -16.52 -2.96 -0.97
N THR A 266 -15.87 -4.10 -1.05
CA THR A 266 -16.15 -5.22 -0.13
C THR A 266 -15.58 -4.95 1.26
N ALA A 267 -16.13 -5.59 2.31
CA ALA A 267 -15.63 -5.47 3.67
C ALA A 267 -14.13 -5.87 3.79
N PRO A 268 -13.64 -6.95 3.14
CA PRO A 268 -12.21 -7.24 3.15
C PRO A 268 -11.33 -6.18 2.48
N ALA A 269 -11.82 -5.52 1.41
CA ALA A 269 -11.07 -4.45 0.77
C ALA A 269 -11.00 -3.20 1.66
N PHE A 270 -12.10 -2.85 2.33
CA PHE A 270 -12.14 -1.74 3.28
C PHE A 270 -11.22 -1.99 4.49
N ARG A 271 -11.26 -3.20 5.05
CA ARG A 271 -10.34 -3.61 6.13
C ARG A 271 -8.87 -3.47 5.71
N ARG A 272 -8.50 -3.93 4.50
CA ARG A 272 -7.16 -3.74 3.95
C ARG A 272 -6.80 -2.26 3.78
N LEU A 273 -7.76 -1.44 3.36
CA LEU A 273 -7.54 0.02 3.26
C LEU A 273 -7.21 0.61 4.63
N LEU A 274 -8.00 0.32 5.65
CA LEU A 274 -7.76 0.83 7.00
C LEU A 274 -6.39 0.37 7.54
N PHE A 275 -6.03 -0.89 7.32
CA PHE A 275 -4.71 -1.40 7.63
C PHE A 275 -3.60 -0.66 6.88
N ASN A 276 -3.72 -0.49 5.56
CA ASN A 276 -2.73 0.20 4.74
C ASN A 276 -2.57 1.66 5.15
N LEU A 277 -3.68 2.35 5.45
CA LEU A 277 -3.64 3.73 5.94
C LEU A 277 -2.89 3.82 7.28
N ALA A 278 -3.22 2.97 8.25
CA ALA A 278 -2.53 2.95 9.54
C ALA A 278 -1.02 2.66 9.37
N ALA A 279 -0.67 1.70 8.51
CA ALA A 279 0.71 1.32 8.26
C ALA A 279 1.51 2.42 7.54
N VAL A 280 0.96 2.98 6.47
CA VAL A 280 1.64 3.98 5.64
C VAL A 280 1.70 5.35 6.33
N PHE A 281 0.62 5.77 6.97
CA PHE A 281 0.57 7.05 7.70
C PHE A 281 1.29 6.97 9.04
N GLY A 282 1.49 5.74 9.58
CA GLY A 282 2.08 5.47 10.88
C GLY A 282 1.03 5.31 11.97
N PHE A 283 0.01 6.13 11.94
CA PHE A 283 -1.20 6.05 12.75
C PHE A 283 -2.37 6.76 12.04
N VAL A 284 -3.59 6.34 12.34
CA VAL A 284 -4.84 7.00 11.94
C VAL A 284 -5.84 6.93 13.07
N GLN A 285 -6.76 7.89 13.16
CA GLN A 285 -7.94 7.76 14.01
C GLN A 285 -9.09 7.17 13.21
N CYS A 286 -9.81 6.28 13.86
CA CYS A 286 -11.03 5.66 13.39
C CYS A 286 -12.08 5.86 14.48
N ASN A 287 -12.95 6.86 14.32
CA ASN A 287 -13.87 7.32 15.35
C ASN A 287 -13.14 7.64 16.67
N GLY A 288 -13.46 6.99 17.79
CA GLY A 288 -12.77 7.17 19.08
C GLY A 288 -11.58 6.23 19.34
N ALA A 289 -11.02 5.60 18.29
CA ALA A 289 -9.87 4.73 18.40
C ALA A 289 -8.72 5.19 17.52
N THR A 290 -7.48 5.17 18.04
CA THR A 290 -6.27 5.42 17.26
C THR A 290 -5.60 4.11 16.91
N ILE A 291 -5.36 3.87 15.61
CA ILE A 291 -4.73 2.66 15.08
C ILE A 291 -3.31 3.01 14.67
N PHE A 292 -2.32 2.33 15.27
CA PHE A 292 -0.91 2.48 14.99
C PHE A 292 -0.44 1.31 14.11
N GLY A 293 0.13 1.63 12.95
CA GLY A 293 0.47 0.64 11.94
C GLY A 293 1.76 -0.13 12.22
N GLU A 294 2.77 0.49 12.81
CA GLU A 294 4.06 -0.15 13.05
C GLU A 294 4.26 -0.42 14.55
N TYR A 295 3.73 -1.52 15.02
CA TYR A 295 3.81 -1.88 16.43
C TYR A 295 4.78 -3.03 16.72
N GLY A 296 4.95 -4.00 15.86
CA GLY A 296 5.59 -5.30 16.09
C GLY A 296 7.10 -5.31 16.43
N GLY A 297 7.71 -4.18 16.76
CA GLY A 297 9.11 -4.13 17.21
C GLY A 297 10.12 -4.68 16.19
N LYS A 298 11.05 -5.55 16.62
CA LYS A 298 12.10 -6.15 15.76
C LYS A 298 11.60 -7.37 14.94
N GLY A 299 10.34 -7.77 15.07
CA GLY A 299 9.77 -8.92 14.38
C GLY A 299 9.47 -8.61 12.91
N ASN A 300 9.46 -9.67 12.09
CA ASN A 300 9.03 -9.61 10.69
C ASN A 300 7.49 -9.58 10.54
N ASP A 301 6.75 -9.37 11.62
CA ASP A 301 5.29 -9.43 11.64
C ASP A 301 4.73 -8.09 11.18
N LEU A 302 4.51 -7.98 9.87
CA LEU A 302 3.96 -6.78 9.24
C LEU A 302 2.43 -6.66 9.40
N ASP A 303 1.78 -7.66 10.01
CA ASP A 303 0.32 -7.73 10.09
C ASP A 303 -0.23 -7.38 11.49
N VAL A 304 0.63 -6.89 12.40
CA VAL A 304 0.25 -6.53 13.77
C VAL A 304 0.06 -5.04 13.92
N LEU A 305 -1.04 -4.65 14.55
CA LEU A 305 -1.42 -3.28 14.85
C LEU A 305 -1.60 -3.08 16.35
N LYS A 306 -1.43 -1.84 16.82
CA LYS A 306 -1.86 -1.40 18.14
C LYS A 306 -3.08 -0.48 17.98
N VAL A 307 -4.16 -0.78 18.70
CA VAL A 307 -5.35 0.06 18.77
C VAL A 307 -5.46 0.65 20.16
N ARG A 308 -5.53 1.97 20.23
CA ARG A 308 -5.71 2.73 21.48
C ARG A 308 -7.09 3.33 21.51
N PHE A 309 -7.85 3.02 22.55
CA PHE A 309 -9.19 3.52 22.75
C PHE A 309 -9.19 4.75 23.67
N GLU A 310 -9.97 5.77 23.29
CA GLU A 310 -10.19 6.94 24.12
C GLU A 310 -11.22 6.64 25.22
N ASP A 311 -12.24 5.83 24.91
CA ASP A 311 -13.26 5.36 25.83
C ASP A 311 -12.99 3.94 26.36
N GLU A 312 -13.06 3.78 27.68
CA GLU A 312 -12.82 2.52 28.35
C GLU A 312 -13.97 1.50 28.11
N THR A 313 -15.19 1.99 27.93
CA THR A 313 -16.34 1.10 27.63
C THR A 313 -16.17 0.48 26.25
N ALA A 314 -15.86 1.29 25.23
CA ALA A 314 -15.58 0.81 23.87
C ALA A 314 -14.41 -0.19 23.85
N TYR A 315 -13.38 0.03 24.66
CA TYR A 315 -12.27 -0.93 24.81
C TYR A 315 -12.77 -2.28 25.34
N HIS A 316 -13.55 -2.28 26.43
CA HIS A 316 -14.02 -3.54 27.03
C HIS A 316 -14.97 -4.29 26.09
N GLU A 317 -15.82 -3.61 25.37
CA GLU A 317 -16.70 -4.22 24.36
C GLU A 317 -15.87 -4.85 23.24
N PHE A 318 -14.91 -4.11 22.71
CA PHE A 318 -14.01 -4.60 21.67
C PHE A 318 -13.22 -5.84 22.12
N ILE A 319 -12.63 -5.82 23.32
CA ILE A 319 -11.85 -6.94 23.86
C ILE A 319 -12.73 -8.19 24.03
N ARG A 320 -13.97 -8.02 24.52
CA ARG A 320 -14.91 -9.14 24.63
C ARG A 320 -15.20 -9.80 23.28
N GLU A 321 -15.48 -9.02 22.25
CA GLU A 321 -15.73 -9.51 20.90
C GLU A 321 -14.47 -10.18 20.29
N LEU A 322 -13.31 -9.58 20.52
CA LEU A 322 -12.02 -10.11 20.10
C LEU A 322 -11.74 -11.50 20.72
N GLU A 323 -11.96 -11.65 22.02
CA GLU A 323 -11.77 -12.90 22.73
C GLU A 323 -12.73 -13.99 22.23
N ILE A 324 -14.00 -13.65 22.00
CA ILE A 324 -15.00 -14.56 21.40
C ILE A 324 -14.52 -15.02 20.02
N CYS A 325 -14.11 -14.09 19.14
CA CYS A 325 -13.62 -14.43 17.80
C CYS A 325 -12.38 -15.33 17.84
N ARG A 326 -11.44 -15.07 18.74
CA ARG A 326 -10.24 -15.90 18.94
C ARG A 326 -10.58 -17.30 19.44
N GLN A 327 -11.55 -17.42 20.36
CA GLN A 327 -12.04 -18.72 20.83
C GLN A 327 -12.72 -19.52 19.72
N LEU A 328 -13.59 -18.89 18.91
CA LEU A 328 -14.22 -19.53 17.75
C LEU A 328 -13.20 -20.07 16.75
N GLN A 329 -12.13 -19.33 16.51
CA GLN A 329 -11.03 -19.81 15.64
C GLN A 329 -10.34 -21.05 16.20
N THR A 330 -10.12 -21.15 17.52
CA THR A 330 -9.51 -22.35 18.12
C THR A 330 -10.40 -23.58 17.98
N LEU A 331 -11.71 -23.36 17.79
CA LEU A 331 -12.70 -24.44 17.54
C LEU A 331 -12.84 -24.74 16.02
N GLY A 332 -12.04 -24.11 15.16
CA GLY A 332 -12.08 -24.32 13.71
C GLY A 332 -13.28 -23.66 13.01
N ILE A 333 -13.95 -22.73 13.68
CA ILE A 333 -15.04 -21.94 13.09
C ILE A 333 -14.39 -20.74 12.34
N PRO A 334 -14.58 -20.65 11.02
CA PRO A 334 -14.01 -19.52 10.25
C PRO A 334 -14.67 -18.20 10.64
N ARG A 335 -13.91 -17.11 10.48
CA ARG A 335 -14.40 -15.72 10.64
C ARG A 335 -15.31 -15.31 9.52
#